data_84b742c0dde35501f51c6d663fec3e41
#
_entry.id   84b742c0dde35501f51c6d663fec3e41
#
_cell.length_a   1.000
_cell.length_b   1.000
_cell.length_c   1.000
_cell.angle_alpha   90.00
_cell.angle_beta   90.00
_cell.angle_gamma   90.00
#
_symmetry.space_group_name_H-M   'P 1'
#
loop_
_entity.id
_entity.type
_entity.pdbx_description
1 polymer ?
#
loop_
_entity_poly.entity_id
_entity_poly.type
_entity_poly.pdbx_seq_one_letter_code
_entity_poly.pdbx_strand_id
1 'polypeptide(L)' 'MTDRELVEQAKRGDQGAFEQLVLDNQNKVYTLALRLVNDRTAAEDLAQEAFVRAWQGLASF' A
#
# COMPACT_ATOMS: atom_id res chain seq x y z
N MET A 1 6.89 -9.49 -12.38
CA MET A 1 6.03 -8.34 -12.68
C MET A 1 6.56 -7.09 -12.03
N THR A 2 6.60 -5.99 -12.74
CA THR A 2 7.07 -4.73 -12.17
C THR A 2 5.94 -4.04 -11.39
N ASP A 3 6.31 -3.15 -10.45
CA ASP A 3 5.32 -2.36 -9.71
C ASP A 3 4.44 -1.55 -10.65
N ARG A 4 5.01 -1.05 -11.73
CA ARG A 4 4.28 -0.27 -12.74
C ARG A 4 3.16 -1.10 -13.38
N GLU A 5 3.45 -2.35 -13.74
CA GLU A 5 2.45 -3.24 -14.32
C GLU A 5 1.34 -3.55 -13.32
N LEU A 6 1.72 -3.79 -12.05
CA LEU A 6 0.75 -4.04 -10.98
C LEU A 6 -0.14 -2.84 -10.73
N VAL A 7 0.42 -1.63 -10.76
CA VAL A 7 -0.36 -0.39 -10.62
C VAL A 7 -1.37 -0.25 -11.75
N GLU A 8 -0.96 -0.51 -12.98
CA GLU A 8 -1.87 -0.44 -14.12
C GLU A 8 -3.01 -1.45 -14.01
N GLN A 9 -2.70 -2.67 -13.59
CA GLN A 9 -3.72 -3.71 -13.38
C GLN A 9 -4.66 -3.34 -12.23
N ALA A 10 -4.13 -2.80 -11.14
CA ALA A 10 -4.93 -2.37 -10.00
C ALA A 10 -5.89 -1.24 -10.40
N LYS A 11 -5.46 -0.32 -11.26
CA LYS A 11 -6.32 0.76 -11.78
C LYS A 11 -7.49 0.21 -12.59
N ARG A 12 -7.33 -0.96 -13.20
CA ARG A 12 -8.39 -1.63 -13.95
C ARG A 12 -9.34 -2.44 -13.06
N GLY A 13 -9.13 -2.39 -11.74
CA GLY A 13 -9.96 -3.10 -10.77
C GLY A 13 -9.45 -4.46 -10.36
N ASP A 14 -8.20 -4.80 -10.69
CA ASP A 14 -7.60 -6.07 -10.31
C ASP A 14 -7.11 -5.99 -8.86
N GLN A 15 -7.91 -6.52 -7.93
CA GLN A 15 -7.57 -6.55 -6.50
C GLN A 15 -6.33 -7.41 -6.23
N GLY A 16 -6.14 -8.48 -6.98
CA GLY A 16 -4.96 -9.33 -6.82
C GLY A 16 -3.67 -8.58 -7.09
N ALA A 17 -3.68 -7.71 -8.10
CA ALA A 17 -2.54 -6.87 -8.41
C ALA A 17 -2.26 -5.87 -7.27
N PHE A 18 -3.30 -5.28 -6.70
CA PHE A 18 -3.16 -4.37 -5.57
C PHE A 18 -2.62 -5.10 -4.33
N GLU A 19 -3.14 -6.29 -4.04
CA GLU A 19 -2.65 -7.11 -2.94
C GLU A 19 -1.16 -7.43 -3.11
N GLN A 20 -0.72 -7.73 -4.31
CA GLN A 20 0.69 -7.98 -4.58
C GLN A 20 1.55 -6.74 -4.33
N LEU A 21 1.06 -5.56 -4.71
CA LEU A 21 1.73 -4.29 -4.41
C LEU A 21 1.87 -4.08 -2.91
N VAL A 22 0.81 -4.37 -2.15
CA VAL A 22 0.83 -4.25 -0.69
C VAL A 22 1.89 -5.19 -0.11
N LEU A 23 1.88 -6.47 -0.51
CA LEU A 23 2.83 -7.46 -0.02
C LEU A 23 4.27 -7.06 -0.33
N ASP A 24 4.52 -6.56 -1.54
CA ASP A 24 5.87 -6.18 -1.97
C ASP A 24 6.39 -4.95 -1.24
N ASN A 25 5.49 -4.07 -0.79
CA ASN A 25 5.87 -2.78 -0.23
C ASN A 25 5.56 -2.62 1.26
N GLN A 26 4.88 -3.60 1.87
CA GLN A 26 4.41 -3.45 3.26
C GLN A 26 5.55 -3.18 4.25
N ASN A 27 6.70 -3.84 4.08
CA ASN A 27 7.84 -3.66 4.98
C ASN A 27 8.42 -2.25 4.87
N LYS A 28 8.48 -1.71 3.65
CA LYS A 28 8.97 -0.36 3.41
C LYS A 28 8.06 0.68 4.03
N VAL A 29 6.76 0.52 3.82
CA VAL A 29 5.76 1.45 4.37
C VAL A 29 5.73 1.35 5.89
N TYR A 30 5.76 0.14 6.44
CA TYR A 30 5.79 -0.08 7.88
C TYR A 30 7.03 0.56 8.50
N THR A 31 8.20 0.35 7.91
CA THR A 31 9.45 0.92 8.41
C THR A 31 9.40 2.45 8.44
N LEU A 32 8.89 3.04 7.36
CA LEU A 32 8.73 4.49 7.28
C LEU A 32 7.75 5.00 8.33
N ALA A 33 6.61 4.33 8.48
CA ALA A 33 5.60 4.68 9.48
C ALA A 33 6.17 4.58 10.89
N LEU A 34 6.96 3.53 11.17
CA LEU A 34 7.57 3.33 12.47
C LEU A 34 8.54 4.47 12.82
N ARG A 35 9.27 4.98 11.84
CA ARG A 35 10.16 6.13 12.03
C ARG A 35 9.38 7.40 12.38
N LEU A 36 8.18 7.54 11.80
CA LEU A 36 7.36 8.73 12.04
C LEU A 36 6.68 8.72 13.41
N VAL A 37 6.14 7.56 13.82
CA VAL A 37 5.33 7.48 15.04
C VAL A 37 6.05 6.80 16.21
N ASN A 38 7.12 6.06 15.95
CA ASN A 38 7.94 5.37 16.96
C ASN A 38 7.11 4.46 17.89
N ASP A 39 6.07 3.84 17.36
CA ASP A 39 5.17 2.94 18.07
C ASP A 39 4.69 1.87 17.09
N ARG A 40 4.86 0.59 17.44
CA ARG A 40 4.51 -0.54 16.58
C ARG A 40 3.05 -0.54 16.16
N THR A 41 2.15 -0.40 17.12
CA THR A 41 0.71 -0.45 16.87
C THR A 41 0.29 0.71 15.98
N ALA A 42 0.76 1.91 16.32
CA ALA A 42 0.47 3.10 15.51
C ALA A 42 1.07 2.98 14.11
N ALA A 43 2.26 2.40 13.98
CA ALA A 43 2.89 2.20 12.68
C ALA A 43 2.10 1.21 11.80
N GLU A 44 1.61 0.12 12.40
CA GLU A 44 0.76 -0.84 11.68
C GLU A 44 -0.52 -0.20 11.18
N ASP A 45 -1.19 0.57 12.03
CA ASP A 45 -2.42 1.27 11.67
C ASP A 45 -2.16 2.31 10.58
N LEU A 46 -1.07 3.06 10.69
CA LEU A 46 -0.70 4.07 9.71
C LEU A 46 -0.38 3.44 8.36
N ALA A 47 0.36 2.34 8.35
CA ALA A 47 0.70 1.64 7.11
C ALA A 47 -0.57 1.09 6.44
N GLN A 48 -1.46 0.51 7.21
CA GLN A 48 -2.72 -0.04 6.71
C GLN A 48 -3.58 1.06 6.11
N GLU A 49 -3.71 2.19 6.81
CA GLU A 49 -4.47 3.33 6.31
C GLU A 49 -3.86 3.88 5.02
N ALA A 50 -2.55 3.92 4.92
CA ALA A 50 -1.87 4.37 3.70
C ALA A 50 -2.25 3.51 2.49
N PHE A 51 -2.32 2.19 2.67
CA PHE A 51 -2.73 1.29 1.59
C PHE A 51 -4.21 1.44 1.23
N VAL A 52 -5.07 1.62 2.22
CA VAL A 52 -6.50 1.87 1.96
C VAL A 52 -6.68 3.15 1.15
N ARG A 53 -5.99 4.22 1.52
CA ARG A 53 -6.05 5.48 0.79
C ARG A 53 -5.48 5.35 -0.62
N ALA A 54 -4.42 4.57 -0.78
CA ALA A 54 -3.85 4.31 -2.10
C ALA A 54 -4.86 3.59 -3.01
N TRP A 55 -5.56 2.61 -2.48
CA TRP A 55 -6.61 1.89 -3.23
C TRP A 55 -7.73 2.84 -3.64
N GLN A 56 -8.21 3.66 -2.71
CA GLN A 56 -9.24 4.66 -2.99
C GLN A 56 -8.78 5.68 -4.03
N GLY A 57 -7.52 6.08 -3.96
CA GLY A 57 -6.93 6.99 -4.93
C GLY A 57 -6.88 6.39 -6.33
N LEU A 58 -6.56 5.11 -6.44
CA LEU A 58 -6.57 4.41 -7.73
C LEU A 58 -7.97 4.37 -8.34
N ALA A 59 -8.99 4.18 -7.52
CA ALA A 59 -10.37 4.15 -7.98
C ALA A 59 -10.86 5.51 -8.48
N SER A 60 -10.20 6.59 -8.07
CA SER A 60 -10.55 7.96 -8.43
C SER A 60 -9.89 8.44 -9.72
N PHE A 61 -8.94 7.69 -10.24
CA PHE A 61 -8.25 8.05 -11.48
C PHE A 61 -9.02 7.65 -12.72
#